data_abe9a00bb7463a90e5de5ddcba6fcbe8
#
_entry.id   abe9a00bb7463a90e5de5ddcba6fcbe8
#
_cell.length_a   1.000
_cell.length_b   1.000
_cell.length_c   1.000
_cell.angle_alpha   90.00
_cell.angle_beta   90.00
_cell.angle_gamma   90.00
#
_symmetry.space_group_name_H-M   'P 1'
#
loop_
_entity.id
_entity.type
_entity.pdbx_description
1 polymer ?
#
loop_
_entity_poly.entity_id
_entity_poly.type
_entity_poly.pdbx_seq_one_letter_code
_entity_poly.pdbx_strand_id
1 'polypeptide(L)'
;MDKRAAAPYIAAVARKFLYVVAVLIVLVIAAAFAYRLYGTQMLRYWLVPKEAFTAQPSLQRNAYDDPKMWFARPGLADDPSRWTPAGYKPAPHGAAAVFFIHPTSYIGGGHWNAPLDDGETNWRARVFLRGQASAFNEAGEVWAPRYRQATFGAFLTTQADAQKALDLAYRDVSAAFDTFVTQVGPDRPIILAGHSQGALHLERLLRERIAGTPLARRVVAAYVVGWPISVATNLPALGMPACTRADQAGCILSWATFAEPADPSLITDTYDKTVGFDGRSRKGTPILCTNPLTGGAAPVAPATANLGTLVPSADLTSATIVASHVPARCEGRGFLLIGAPPNVGNYVLPGNNYHVYDYSLFWANVRADAERRLAAWK
;
A
#
# COMPACT_ATOMS: atom_id res chain seq x y z
N MET A 1 -47.32 -19.37 -48.79
CA MET A 1 -46.16 -18.51 -48.40
C MET A 1 -44.90 -19.18 -48.90
N ASP A 2 -44.27 -18.56 -49.87
CA ASP A 2 -43.17 -19.15 -50.66
C ASP A 2 -41.86 -19.19 -49.87
N LYS A 3 -41.45 -20.37 -49.38
CA LYS A 3 -40.20 -20.58 -48.64
C LYS A 3 -38.92 -20.26 -49.47
N ARG A 4 -39.06 -20.09 -50.81
CA ARG A 4 -37.93 -19.78 -51.71
C ARG A 4 -37.54 -18.32 -51.70
N ALA A 5 -38.44 -17.38 -51.31
CA ALA A 5 -38.14 -15.94 -51.27
C ALA A 5 -37.50 -15.49 -49.95
N ALA A 6 -37.62 -16.28 -48.85
CA ALA A 6 -37.10 -15.94 -47.53
C ALA A 6 -35.60 -16.22 -47.36
N ALA A 7 -35.04 -17.20 -48.09
CA ALA A 7 -33.66 -17.63 -47.95
C ALA A 7 -32.60 -16.53 -48.30
N PRO A 8 -32.72 -15.77 -49.42
CA PRO A 8 -31.74 -14.73 -49.75
C PRO A 8 -31.80 -13.52 -48.80
N TYR A 9 -32.98 -13.22 -48.25
CA TYR A 9 -33.16 -12.14 -47.28
C TYR A 9 -32.47 -12.47 -45.94
N ILE A 10 -32.68 -13.70 -45.43
CA ILE A 10 -32.03 -14.20 -44.19
C ILE A 10 -30.51 -14.20 -44.34
N ALA A 11 -29.99 -14.68 -45.49
CA ALA A 11 -28.53 -14.67 -45.77
C ALA A 11 -27.95 -13.25 -45.82
N ALA A 12 -28.70 -12.27 -46.38
CA ALA A 12 -28.26 -10.88 -46.42
C ALA A 12 -28.24 -10.23 -45.03
N VAL A 13 -29.23 -10.54 -44.19
CA VAL A 13 -29.32 -10.05 -42.79
C VAL A 13 -28.19 -10.70 -41.95
N ALA A 14 -27.97 -12.01 -42.07
CA ALA A 14 -26.92 -12.70 -41.37
C ALA A 14 -25.52 -12.16 -41.77
N ARG A 15 -25.29 -11.88 -43.06
CA ARG A 15 -24.05 -11.27 -43.55
C ARG A 15 -23.83 -9.86 -42.98
N LYS A 16 -24.86 -9.02 -42.95
CA LYS A 16 -24.77 -7.69 -42.33
C LYS A 16 -24.47 -7.80 -40.81
N PHE A 17 -25.11 -8.71 -40.11
CA PHE A 17 -24.86 -8.97 -38.70
C PHE A 17 -23.41 -9.41 -38.48
N LEU A 18 -22.87 -10.34 -39.28
CA LEU A 18 -21.48 -10.76 -39.17
C LEU A 18 -20.47 -9.63 -39.46
N TYR A 19 -20.78 -8.73 -40.41
CA TYR A 19 -19.93 -7.56 -40.61
C TYR A 19 -19.93 -6.61 -39.40
N VAL A 20 -21.11 -6.38 -38.79
CA VAL A 20 -21.20 -5.54 -37.57
C VAL A 20 -20.40 -6.19 -36.45
N VAL A 21 -20.54 -7.48 -36.22
CA VAL A 21 -19.76 -8.22 -35.20
C VAL A 21 -18.27 -8.16 -35.51
N ALA A 22 -17.86 -8.36 -36.75
CA ALA A 22 -16.43 -8.29 -37.13
C ALA A 22 -15.86 -6.89 -36.89
N VAL A 23 -16.60 -5.82 -37.26
CA VAL A 23 -16.20 -4.44 -37.00
C VAL A 23 -16.08 -4.17 -35.49
N LEU A 24 -17.04 -4.64 -34.68
CA LEU A 24 -16.96 -4.50 -33.22
C LEU A 24 -15.75 -5.21 -32.61
N ILE A 25 -15.45 -6.44 -33.08
CA ILE A 25 -14.26 -7.17 -32.65
C ILE A 25 -12.98 -6.38 -33.02
N VAL A 26 -12.88 -5.88 -34.22
CA VAL A 26 -11.72 -5.07 -34.65
C VAL A 26 -11.60 -3.80 -33.80
N LEU A 27 -12.71 -3.12 -33.50
CA LEU A 27 -12.70 -1.93 -32.65
C LEU A 27 -12.26 -2.26 -31.21
N VAL A 28 -12.71 -3.38 -30.64
CA VAL A 28 -12.30 -3.84 -29.31
C VAL A 28 -10.78 -4.16 -29.29
N ILE A 29 -10.29 -4.87 -30.30
CA ILE A 29 -8.87 -5.18 -30.43
C ILE A 29 -8.04 -3.89 -30.58
N ALA A 30 -8.49 -2.97 -31.43
CA ALA A 30 -7.82 -1.68 -31.63
C ALA A 30 -7.82 -0.84 -30.34
N ALA A 31 -8.94 -0.81 -29.61
CA ALA A 31 -9.04 -0.12 -28.32
C ALA A 31 -8.12 -0.75 -27.25
N ALA A 32 -8.06 -2.08 -27.18
CA ALA A 32 -7.16 -2.81 -26.28
C ALA A 32 -5.70 -2.52 -26.61
N PHE A 33 -5.35 -2.50 -27.89
CA PHE A 33 -4.01 -2.15 -28.36
C PHE A 33 -3.64 -0.69 -28.06
N ALA A 34 -4.56 0.24 -28.33
CA ALA A 34 -4.39 1.64 -27.99
C ALA A 34 -4.23 1.85 -26.47
N TYR A 35 -5.03 1.17 -25.65
CA TYR A 35 -4.90 1.19 -24.21
C TYR A 35 -3.55 0.65 -23.74
N ARG A 36 -3.05 -0.44 -24.34
CA ARG A 36 -1.73 -0.98 -24.04
C ARG A 36 -0.59 -0.01 -24.36
N LEU A 37 -0.70 0.73 -25.47
CA LEU A 37 0.32 1.68 -25.91
C LEU A 37 0.25 3.03 -25.18
N TYR A 38 -0.96 3.53 -24.90
CA TYR A 38 -1.18 4.89 -24.41
C TYR A 38 -1.83 4.97 -23.04
N GLY A 39 -2.14 3.84 -22.42
CA GLY A 39 -2.88 3.81 -21.14
C GLY A 39 -2.18 4.58 -20.01
N THR A 40 -0.85 4.47 -19.92
CA THR A 40 -0.05 5.22 -18.94
C THR A 40 -0.07 6.73 -19.23
N GLN A 41 -0.02 7.15 -20.50
CA GLN A 41 -0.11 8.56 -20.88
C GLN A 41 -1.51 9.12 -20.60
N MET A 42 -2.55 8.33 -20.85
CA MET A 42 -3.93 8.69 -20.51
C MET A 42 -4.10 8.87 -19.00
N LEU A 43 -3.60 7.92 -18.20
CA LEU A 43 -3.61 8.04 -16.74
C LEU A 43 -2.89 9.29 -16.26
N ARG A 44 -1.69 9.58 -16.78
CA ARG A 44 -0.96 10.81 -16.48
C ARG A 44 -1.76 12.05 -16.84
N TYR A 45 -2.38 12.07 -18.01
CA TYR A 45 -3.17 13.21 -18.48
C TYR A 45 -4.34 13.55 -17.57
N TRP A 46 -5.01 12.51 -17.02
CA TRP A 46 -6.20 12.68 -16.16
C TRP A 46 -5.87 12.86 -14.69
N LEU A 47 -4.80 12.23 -14.19
CA LEU A 47 -4.54 12.16 -12.74
C LEU A 47 -3.44 13.11 -12.26
N VAL A 48 -2.54 13.57 -13.15
CA VAL A 48 -1.55 14.58 -12.76
C VAL A 48 -2.21 15.97 -12.76
N PRO A 49 -2.15 16.71 -11.65
CA PRO A 49 -2.69 18.06 -11.58
C PRO A 49 -2.09 18.98 -12.65
N LYS A 50 -2.92 19.78 -13.27
CA LYS A 50 -2.50 20.75 -14.30
C LYS A 50 -2.13 22.09 -13.71
N GLU A 51 -2.57 22.35 -12.50
CA GLU A 51 -2.26 23.57 -11.76
C GLU A 51 -0.90 23.47 -11.07
N ALA A 52 -0.22 24.60 -10.92
CA ALA A 52 1.00 24.65 -10.14
C ALA A 52 0.73 24.33 -8.64
N PHE A 53 1.71 23.73 -7.98
CA PHE A 53 1.62 23.52 -6.55
C PHE A 53 1.50 24.85 -5.80
N THR A 54 0.44 24.97 -5.02
CA THR A 54 0.25 26.11 -4.14
C THR A 54 0.76 25.76 -2.74
N ALA A 55 1.73 26.52 -2.26
CA ALA A 55 2.28 26.34 -0.92
C ALA A 55 1.17 26.54 0.13
N GLN A 56 1.01 25.54 0.99
CA GLN A 56 0.07 25.61 2.10
C GLN A 56 0.82 25.89 3.40
N PRO A 57 0.25 26.67 4.32
CA PRO A 57 0.86 26.92 5.62
C PRO A 57 1.05 25.60 6.38
N SER A 58 2.06 25.55 7.23
CA SER A 58 2.21 24.45 8.18
C SER A 58 0.98 24.37 9.09
N LEU A 59 0.60 23.17 9.48
CA LEU A 59 -0.40 22.98 10.53
C LEU A 59 0.10 23.65 11.83
N GLN A 60 -0.83 24.05 12.67
CA GLN A 60 -0.48 24.55 14.00
C GLN A 60 0.30 23.45 14.77
N ARG A 61 1.22 23.86 15.63
CA ARG A 61 2.11 22.93 16.38
C ARG A 61 1.33 21.87 17.17
N ASN A 62 0.15 22.21 17.66
CA ASN A 62 -0.74 21.36 18.44
C ASN A 62 -1.91 20.77 17.63
N ALA A 63 -1.85 20.83 16.31
CA ALA A 63 -2.96 20.35 15.46
C ALA A 63 -3.33 18.88 15.75
N TYR A 64 -2.34 18.05 16.01
CA TYR A 64 -2.55 16.63 16.30
C TYR A 64 -2.93 16.32 17.76
N ASP A 65 -3.07 17.32 18.61
CA ASP A 65 -3.74 17.16 19.92
C ASP A 65 -5.26 16.97 19.72
N ASP A 66 -5.83 17.56 18.64
CA ASP A 66 -7.23 17.35 18.27
C ASP A 66 -7.46 15.90 17.80
N PRO A 67 -8.37 15.16 18.48
CA PRO A 67 -8.76 13.81 18.04
C PRO A 67 -9.28 13.74 16.59
N LYS A 68 -9.84 14.81 16.06
CA LYS A 68 -10.33 14.89 14.67
C LYS A 68 -9.22 14.79 13.63
N MET A 69 -7.98 15.03 14.01
CA MET A 69 -6.81 14.89 13.14
C MET A 69 -6.33 13.43 13.01
N TRP A 70 -7.09 12.49 13.56
CA TRP A 70 -6.77 11.07 13.51
C TRP A 70 -7.92 10.27 12.91
N PHE A 71 -7.59 9.24 12.16
CA PHE A 71 -8.51 8.17 11.78
C PHE A 71 -8.59 7.11 12.87
N ALA A 72 -7.46 6.81 13.51
CA ALA A 72 -7.34 5.86 14.60
C ALA A 72 -6.46 6.45 15.71
N ARG A 73 -6.91 6.34 16.95
CA ARG A 73 -6.16 6.58 18.19
C ARG A 73 -6.99 6.08 19.38
N PRO A 74 -6.36 5.81 20.54
CA PRO A 74 -7.10 5.47 21.75
C PRO A 74 -8.20 6.48 22.08
N GLY A 75 -9.38 5.98 22.42
CA GLY A 75 -10.53 6.81 22.79
C GLY A 75 -11.44 7.27 21.65
N LEU A 76 -11.06 7.08 20.38
CA LEU A 76 -11.98 7.35 19.26
C LEU A 76 -13.08 6.29 19.20
N ALA A 77 -14.34 6.71 19.13
CA ALA A 77 -15.48 5.80 19.01
C ALA A 77 -15.51 5.12 17.63
N ASP A 78 -15.25 5.88 16.57
CA ASP A 78 -15.28 5.44 15.17
C ASP A 78 -13.84 5.24 14.63
N ASP A 79 -13.17 4.21 15.13
CA ASP A 79 -11.80 3.85 14.80
C ASP A 79 -11.78 2.66 13.83
N PRO A 80 -11.40 2.85 12.54
CA PRO A 80 -11.39 1.78 11.54
C PRO A 80 -10.34 0.70 11.82
N SER A 81 -9.31 0.96 12.61
CA SER A 81 -8.29 -0.03 12.94
C SER A 81 -8.80 -1.11 13.92
N ARG A 82 -9.89 -0.84 14.63
CA ARG A 82 -10.54 -1.82 15.51
C ARG A 82 -11.40 -2.83 14.75
N TRP A 83 -11.58 -2.62 13.47
CA TRP A 83 -12.36 -3.53 12.65
C TRP A 83 -11.72 -4.93 12.61
N THR A 84 -12.58 -5.96 12.62
CA THR A 84 -12.20 -7.36 12.41
C THR A 84 -13.16 -7.99 11.42
N PRO A 85 -12.69 -8.96 10.60
CA PRO A 85 -13.56 -9.67 9.68
C PRO A 85 -14.60 -10.53 10.43
N ALA A 86 -15.70 -10.84 9.75
CA ALA A 86 -16.77 -11.63 10.31
C ALA A 86 -16.26 -13.00 10.82
N GLY A 87 -16.67 -13.38 12.00
CA GLY A 87 -16.27 -14.65 12.64
C GLY A 87 -14.88 -14.63 13.31
N TYR A 88 -14.11 -13.55 13.15
CA TYR A 88 -12.85 -13.39 13.87
C TYR A 88 -13.11 -12.99 15.34
N LYS A 89 -12.48 -13.67 16.27
CA LYS A 89 -12.55 -13.35 17.70
C LYS A 89 -11.25 -12.62 18.09
N PRO A 90 -11.31 -11.31 18.35
CA PRO A 90 -10.12 -10.56 18.73
C PRO A 90 -9.61 -10.99 20.10
N ALA A 91 -8.29 -11.08 20.23
CA ALA A 91 -7.63 -11.23 21.53
C ALA A 91 -7.50 -9.85 22.23
N PRO A 92 -7.19 -9.84 23.55
CA PRO A 92 -6.84 -8.60 24.23
C PRO A 92 -5.67 -7.89 23.57
N HIS A 93 -5.68 -6.55 23.54
CA HIS A 93 -4.59 -5.76 22.99
C HIS A 93 -3.27 -5.99 23.73
N GLY A 94 -2.18 -6.14 22.97
CA GLY A 94 -0.83 -6.14 23.50
C GLY A 94 -0.37 -4.76 23.96
N ALA A 95 0.86 -4.70 24.48
CA ALA A 95 1.43 -3.50 25.09
C ALA A 95 1.93 -2.45 24.10
N ALA A 96 2.04 -2.76 22.80
CA ALA A 96 2.62 -1.84 21.84
C ALA A 96 1.73 -0.62 21.56
N ALA A 97 2.38 0.46 21.11
CA ALA A 97 1.73 1.54 20.38
C ALA A 97 2.11 1.40 18.91
N VAL A 98 1.12 1.41 18.02
CA VAL A 98 1.34 1.23 16.57
C VAL A 98 1.11 2.56 15.86
N PHE A 99 2.12 3.09 15.18
CA PHE A 99 1.96 4.24 14.31
C PHE A 99 1.82 3.78 12.86
N PHE A 100 0.62 3.95 12.30
CA PHE A 100 0.29 3.49 10.95
C PHE A 100 0.06 4.66 10.00
N ILE A 101 0.84 4.73 8.92
CA ILE A 101 0.70 5.77 7.88
C ILE A 101 -0.03 5.14 6.68
N HIS A 102 -1.27 5.60 6.45
CA HIS A 102 -2.14 5.03 5.40
C HIS A 102 -1.64 5.39 3.99
N PRO A 103 -2.00 4.58 2.95
CA PRO A 103 -1.64 4.85 1.57
C PRO A 103 -2.40 6.05 1.00
N THR A 104 -2.05 6.43 -0.24
CA THR A 104 -2.80 7.41 -1.02
C THR A 104 -4.25 6.96 -1.19
N SER A 105 -5.16 7.78 -0.71
CA SER A 105 -6.61 7.63 -0.92
C SER A 105 -7.20 8.77 -1.75
N TYR A 106 -6.44 9.82 -2.02
CA TYR A 106 -6.80 10.92 -2.92
C TYR A 106 -6.35 10.61 -4.35
N ILE A 107 -7.31 10.26 -5.22
CA ILE A 107 -7.04 9.83 -6.60
C ILE A 107 -7.29 10.98 -7.59
N GLY A 108 -7.99 12.03 -7.20
CA GLY A 108 -8.34 13.15 -8.06
C GLY A 108 -7.13 13.94 -8.58
N GLY A 109 -7.24 14.46 -9.82
CA GLY A 109 -6.24 15.33 -10.45
C GLY A 109 -6.48 16.84 -10.24
N GLY A 110 -7.39 17.23 -9.34
CA GLY A 110 -7.72 18.65 -9.13
C GLY A 110 -6.65 19.42 -8.35
N HIS A 111 -6.05 18.80 -7.34
CA HIS A 111 -5.06 19.42 -6.49
C HIS A 111 -3.88 18.47 -6.22
N TRP A 112 -2.71 19.05 -5.88
CA TRP A 112 -1.53 18.27 -5.54
C TRP A 112 -1.63 17.57 -4.18
N ASN A 113 -2.37 18.15 -3.25
CA ASN A 113 -2.61 17.55 -1.94
C ASN A 113 -4.11 17.51 -1.62
N ALA A 114 -4.53 16.44 -0.96
CA ALA A 114 -5.91 16.27 -0.50
C ALA A 114 -6.26 17.29 0.59
N PRO A 115 -7.44 17.91 0.52
CA PRO A 115 -8.05 18.55 1.67
C PRO A 115 -8.27 17.54 2.80
N LEU A 116 -8.07 17.94 4.06
CA LEU A 116 -8.26 17.07 5.23
C LEU A 116 -9.72 16.65 5.44
N ASP A 117 -10.66 17.42 4.92
CA ASP A 117 -12.11 17.23 5.06
C ASP A 117 -12.77 16.61 3.81
N ASP A 118 -12.00 16.23 2.79
CA ASP A 118 -12.53 15.55 1.60
C ASP A 118 -13.17 14.20 1.97
N GLY A 119 -14.50 14.13 1.80
CA GLY A 119 -15.31 13.00 2.28
C GLY A 119 -14.98 11.68 1.58
N GLU A 120 -14.78 11.70 0.26
CA GLU A 120 -14.49 10.48 -0.52
C GLU A 120 -13.09 9.94 -0.20
N THR A 121 -12.10 10.84 -0.13
CA THR A 121 -10.74 10.51 0.28
C THR A 121 -10.70 9.91 1.68
N ASN A 122 -11.43 10.52 2.62
CA ASN A 122 -11.52 10.04 3.99
C ASN A 122 -12.22 8.68 4.08
N TRP A 123 -13.28 8.45 3.33
CA TRP A 123 -13.93 7.15 3.24
C TRP A 123 -12.96 6.07 2.74
N ARG A 124 -12.23 6.35 1.65
CA ARG A 124 -11.26 5.41 1.07
C ARG A 124 -10.09 5.13 2.03
N ALA A 125 -9.58 6.16 2.72
CA ALA A 125 -8.57 5.97 3.77
C ALA A 125 -9.06 5.02 4.88
N ARG A 126 -10.32 5.14 5.30
CA ARG A 126 -10.92 4.25 6.30
C ARG A 126 -11.05 2.81 5.81
N VAL A 127 -11.36 2.61 4.51
CA VAL A 127 -11.36 1.26 3.89
C VAL A 127 -9.95 0.65 3.96
N PHE A 128 -8.93 1.41 3.60
CA PHE A 128 -7.54 0.95 3.70
C PHE A 128 -7.14 0.61 5.14
N LEU A 129 -7.49 1.45 6.10
CA LEU A 129 -7.17 1.21 7.51
C LEU A 129 -7.85 -0.06 8.05
N ARG A 130 -9.09 -0.35 7.64
CA ARG A 130 -9.76 -1.62 7.96
C ARG A 130 -9.01 -2.83 7.40
N GLY A 131 -8.51 -2.75 6.16
CA GLY A 131 -7.82 -3.88 5.51
C GLY A 131 -6.35 -4.02 5.88
N GLN A 132 -5.72 -2.99 6.41
CA GLN A 132 -4.27 -2.92 6.63
C GLN A 132 -3.91 -2.69 8.10
N ALA A 133 -4.32 -1.57 8.68
CA ALA A 133 -3.97 -1.21 10.06
C ALA A 133 -4.58 -2.15 11.09
N SER A 134 -5.74 -2.73 10.80
CA SER A 134 -6.40 -3.70 11.67
C SER A 134 -5.58 -4.98 11.90
N ALA A 135 -4.62 -5.30 11.04
CA ALA A 135 -3.70 -6.40 11.27
C ALA A 135 -2.84 -6.22 12.53
N PHE A 136 -2.72 -5.00 13.03
CA PHE A 136 -1.88 -4.67 14.18
C PHE A 136 -2.66 -4.47 15.48
N ASN A 137 -4.01 -4.53 15.45
CA ASN A 137 -4.82 -4.14 16.62
C ASN A 137 -4.76 -5.09 17.81
N GLU A 138 -4.21 -6.31 17.64
CA GLU A 138 -3.90 -7.21 18.77
C GLU A 138 -2.50 -7.00 19.32
N ALA A 139 -1.54 -6.54 18.49
CA ALA A 139 -0.23 -6.16 18.99
C ALA A 139 -0.28 -4.90 19.88
N GLY A 140 -1.24 -4.00 19.63
CA GLY A 140 -1.41 -2.81 20.44
C GLY A 140 -2.42 -1.80 19.91
N GLU A 141 -2.44 -0.63 20.54
CA GLU A 141 -3.29 0.49 20.14
C GLU A 141 -2.75 1.17 18.89
N VAL A 142 -3.60 1.32 17.87
CA VAL A 142 -3.24 1.90 16.58
C VAL A 142 -3.49 3.41 16.58
N TRP A 143 -2.50 4.15 16.06
CA TRP A 143 -2.54 5.57 15.80
C TRP A 143 -2.34 5.80 14.29
N ALA A 144 -3.34 6.33 13.62
CA ALA A 144 -3.29 6.61 12.18
C ALA A 144 -3.70 8.07 11.93
N PRO A 145 -2.76 8.96 11.57
CA PRO A 145 -3.06 10.38 11.36
C PRO A 145 -3.83 10.62 10.07
N ARG A 146 -4.64 11.68 10.04
CA ARG A 146 -5.02 12.38 8.83
C ARG A 146 -3.88 13.27 8.41
N TYR A 147 -3.54 13.29 7.16
CA TYR A 147 -2.50 14.17 6.63
C TYR A 147 -2.87 14.63 5.21
N ARG A 148 -2.38 15.78 4.80
CA ARG A 148 -2.59 16.31 3.45
C ARG A 148 -1.79 15.51 2.44
N GLN A 149 -2.22 14.28 2.21
CA GLN A 149 -1.54 13.34 1.32
C GLN A 149 -1.39 13.90 -0.09
N ALA A 150 -0.28 13.58 -0.76
CA ALA A 150 -0.12 13.88 -2.17
C ALA A 150 -1.10 13.06 -3.01
N THR A 151 -1.61 13.64 -4.09
CA THR A 151 -2.49 12.93 -5.03
C THR A 151 -1.78 11.74 -5.66
N PHE A 152 -2.55 10.75 -6.10
CA PHE A 152 -2.01 9.61 -6.86
C PHE A 152 -1.21 10.07 -8.10
N GLY A 153 -1.62 11.16 -8.75
CA GLY A 153 -0.92 11.76 -9.88
C GLY A 153 0.53 12.17 -9.59
N ALA A 154 0.87 12.47 -8.33
CA ALA A 154 2.23 12.82 -7.95
C ALA A 154 3.25 11.69 -8.20
N PHE A 155 2.79 10.44 -8.20
CA PHE A 155 3.63 9.25 -8.49
C PHE A 155 3.74 8.93 -9.99
N LEU A 156 2.98 9.62 -10.82
CA LEU A 156 2.96 9.43 -12.28
C LEU A 156 3.81 10.46 -13.05
N THR A 157 4.44 11.39 -12.35
CA THR A 157 5.21 12.49 -12.94
C THR A 157 6.54 12.71 -12.24
N THR A 158 7.46 13.40 -12.93
CA THR A 158 8.75 13.87 -12.37
C THR A 158 8.77 15.38 -12.14
N GLN A 159 7.62 16.04 -12.19
CA GLN A 159 7.53 17.48 -11.95
C GLN A 159 7.93 17.82 -10.52
N ALA A 160 8.59 18.97 -10.34
CA ALA A 160 9.01 19.45 -9.02
C ALA A 160 7.82 19.65 -8.04
N ASP A 161 6.63 19.92 -8.57
CA ASP A 161 5.42 20.12 -7.79
C ASP A 161 4.94 18.83 -7.12
N ALA A 162 5.19 17.67 -7.72
CA ALA A 162 4.96 16.38 -7.08
C ALA A 162 5.82 16.21 -5.82
N GLN A 163 7.11 16.58 -5.90
CA GLN A 163 8.00 16.51 -4.73
C GLN A 163 7.56 17.49 -3.63
N LYS A 164 7.15 18.71 -3.99
CA LYS A 164 6.61 19.68 -3.02
C LYS A 164 5.37 19.16 -2.30
N ALA A 165 4.49 18.45 -3.03
CA ALA A 165 3.30 17.82 -2.46
C ALA A 165 3.66 16.70 -1.47
N LEU A 166 4.62 15.85 -1.83
CA LEU A 166 5.14 14.80 -0.93
C LEU A 166 5.82 15.38 0.30
N ASP A 167 6.55 16.50 0.15
CA ASP A 167 7.18 17.18 1.29
C ASP A 167 6.15 17.83 2.23
N LEU A 168 5.04 18.34 1.70
CA LEU A 168 3.93 18.83 2.52
C LEU A 168 3.30 17.68 3.32
N ALA A 169 3.00 16.56 2.65
CA ALA A 169 2.44 15.37 3.28
C ALA A 169 3.36 14.83 4.38
N TYR A 170 4.66 14.77 4.12
CA TYR A 170 5.64 14.33 5.12
C TYR A 170 5.72 15.25 6.34
N ARG A 171 5.62 16.58 6.16
CA ARG A 171 5.58 17.51 7.30
C ARG A 171 4.42 17.22 8.23
N ASP A 172 3.25 16.93 7.67
CA ASP A 172 2.07 16.56 8.46
C ASP A 172 2.29 15.25 9.21
N VAL A 173 2.79 14.22 8.52
CA VAL A 173 3.12 12.91 9.13
C VAL A 173 4.15 13.06 10.25
N SER A 174 5.20 13.86 10.05
CA SER A 174 6.24 14.11 11.06
C SER A 174 5.66 14.82 12.30
N ALA A 175 4.77 15.81 12.11
CA ALA A 175 4.10 16.47 13.22
C ALA A 175 3.17 15.54 14.00
N ALA A 176 2.44 14.67 13.29
CA ALA A 176 1.63 13.63 13.92
C ALA A 176 2.48 12.64 14.72
N PHE A 177 3.63 12.27 14.19
CA PHE A 177 4.56 11.36 14.87
C PHE A 177 5.13 11.97 16.16
N ASP A 178 5.41 13.29 16.19
CA ASP A 178 5.85 13.98 17.41
C ASP A 178 4.79 13.91 18.51
N THR A 179 3.53 14.16 18.15
CA THR A 179 2.40 14.03 19.08
C THR A 179 2.24 12.58 19.56
N PHE A 180 2.32 11.60 18.65
CA PHE A 180 2.26 10.19 18.98
C PHE A 180 3.35 9.80 20.00
N VAL A 181 4.62 10.10 19.74
CA VAL A 181 5.73 9.76 20.65
C VAL A 181 5.55 10.39 22.03
N THR A 182 5.07 11.63 22.08
CA THR A 182 4.80 12.32 23.33
C THR A 182 3.68 11.67 24.13
N GLN A 183 2.59 11.28 23.48
CA GLN A 183 1.39 10.73 24.15
C GLN A 183 1.54 9.27 24.55
N VAL A 184 2.31 8.46 23.83
CA VAL A 184 2.53 7.04 24.20
C VAL A 184 3.53 6.86 25.34
N GLY A 185 4.21 7.92 25.76
CA GLY A 185 5.18 7.90 26.87
C GLY A 185 6.54 7.29 26.47
N PRO A 186 7.54 7.32 27.38
CA PRO A 186 8.94 7.00 27.05
C PRO A 186 9.23 5.50 26.91
N ASP A 187 8.52 4.63 27.63
CA ASP A 187 8.89 3.21 27.80
C ASP A 187 8.07 2.24 26.94
N ARG A 188 7.01 2.72 26.32
CA ARG A 188 6.12 1.86 25.56
C ARG A 188 6.79 1.35 24.28
N PRO A 189 6.74 0.03 23.96
CA PRO A 189 7.22 -0.50 22.69
C PRO A 189 6.41 0.06 21.51
N ILE A 190 7.10 0.30 20.40
CA ILE A 190 6.52 0.95 19.22
C ILE A 190 6.61 0.01 18.02
N ILE A 191 5.51 -0.15 17.30
CA ILE A 191 5.48 -0.74 15.96
C ILE A 191 5.23 0.40 14.97
N LEU A 192 6.06 0.50 13.95
CA LEU A 192 5.90 1.45 12.86
C LEU A 192 5.41 0.72 11.61
N ALA A 193 4.37 1.23 10.96
CA ALA A 193 3.83 0.61 9.77
C ALA A 193 3.36 1.65 8.77
N GLY A 194 3.48 1.34 7.49
CA GLY A 194 2.97 2.19 6.42
C GLY A 194 2.77 1.40 5.13
N HIS A 195 1.96 1.96 4.26
CA HIS A 195 1.70 1.38 2.94
C HIS A 195 1.83 2.44 1.85
N SER A 196 2.45 2.08 0.71
CA SER A 196 2.52 2.96 -0.47
C SER A 196 3.13 4.33 -0.14
N GLN A 197 2.41 5.44 -0.33
CA GLN A 197 2.84 6.77 0.10
C GLN A 197 3.16 6.81 1.61
N GLY A 198 2.39 6.09 2.43
CA GLY A 198 2.68 5.95 3.86
C GLY A 198 4.01 5.26 4.13
N ALA A 199 4.37 4.26 3.33
CA ALA A 199 5.67 3.57 3.44
C ALA A 199 6.82 4.48 2.97
N LEU A 200 6.64 5.28 1.91
CA LEU A 200 7.59 6.31 1.50
C LEU A 200 7.89 7.31 2.65
N HIS A 201 6.83 7.79 3.31
CA HIS A 201 6.99 8.69 4.45
C HIS A 201 7.60 8.01 5.65
N LEU A 202 7.27 6.73 5.89
CA LEU A 202 7.87 5.94 6.96
C LEU A 202 9.37 5.72 6.73
N GLU A 203 9.80 5.46 5.50
CA GLU A 203 11.23 5.35 5.16
C GLU A 203 11.99 6.64 5.53
N ARG A 204 11.42 7.80 5.20
CA ARG A 204 11.99 9.09 5.58
C ARG A 204 11.98 9.33 7.09
N LEU A 205 10.89 8.95 7.77
CA LEU A 205 10.75 9.06 9.21
C LEU A 205 11.78 8.19 9.95
N LEU A 206 12.01 6.96 9.49
CA LEU A 206 13.04 6.06 10.03
C LEU A 206 14.42 6.71 9.95
N ARG A 207 14.76 7.30 8.82
CA ARG A 207 16.03 7.99 8.63
C ARG A 207 16.18 9.23 9.50
N GLU A 208 15.15 10.09 9.57
CA GLU A 208 15.25 11.42 10.16
C GLU A 208 14.96 11.45 11.67
N ARG A 209 14.14 10.49 12.17
CA ARG A 209 13.59 10.54 13.51
C ARG A 209 13.96 9.32 14.38
N ILE A 210 14.38 8.21 13.77
CA ILE A 210 14.66 6.96 14.47
C ILE A 210 16.15 6.64 14.43
N ALA A 211 16.77 6.66 13.23
CA ALA A 211 18.17 6.28 13.06
C ALA A 211 19.09 7.09 13.99
N GLY A 212 19.93 6.38 14.77
CA GLY A 212 20.87 6.99 15.69
C GLY A 212 20.27 7.67 16.92
N THR A 213 18.96 7.55 17.15
CA THR A 213 18.30 8.13 18.33
C THR A 213 17.95 7.08 19.39
N PRO A 214 17.72 7.47 20.66
CA PRO A 214 17.24 6.56 21.69
C PRO A 214 15.91 5.87 21.34
N LEU A 215 15.07 6.51 20.49
CA LEU A 215 13.79 5.99 20.07
C LEU A 215 13.91 4.67 19.27
N ALA A 216 15.05 4.46 18.57
CA ALA A 216 15.31 3.22 17.85
C ALA A 216 15.22 1.97 18.74
N ARG A 217 15.60 2.07 20.02
CA ARG A 217 15.53 0.94 20.97
C ARG A 217 14.11 0.56 21.35
N ARG A 218 13.13 1.46 21.12
CA ARG A 218 11.71 1.21 21.39
C ARG A 218 10.98 0.59 20.19
N VAL A 219 11.62 0.59 19.02
CA VAL A 219 10.96 0.07 17.81
C VAL A 219 11.06 -1.44 17.77
N VAL A 220 9.91 -2.10 17.95
CA VAL A 220 9.78 -3.56 17.85
C VAL A 220 9.98 -4.02 16.42
N ALA A 221 9.32 -3.36 15.45
CA ALA A 221 9.47 -3.63 14.02
C ALA A 221 8.97 -2.44 13.20
N ALA A 222 9.49 -2.30 11.97
CA ALA A 222 8.99 -1.36 10.98
C ALA A 222 8.52 -2.10 9.72
N TYR A 223 7.24 -1.97 9.39
CA TYR A 223 6.60 -2.55 8.20
C TYR A 223 6.50 -1.47 7.11
N VAL A 224 7.47 -1.45 6.20
CA VAL A 224 7.57 -0.50 5.08
C VAL A 224 7.08 -1.21 3.82
N VAL A 225 5.77 -1.23 3.60
CA VAL A 225 5.13 -2.12 2.63
C VAL A 225 4.66 -1.36 1.39
N GLY A 226 4.88 -1.94 0.21
CA GLY A 226 4.45 -1.36 -1.05
C GLY A 226 5.29 -0.16 -1.52
N TRP A 227 6.48 0.04 -0.95
CA TRP A 227 7.46 1.01 -1.41
C TRP A 227 8.86 0.39 -1.46
N PRO A 228 9.63 0.54 -2.57
CA PRO A 228 10.88 -0.19 -2.75
C PRO A 228 12.02 0.43 -1.94
N ILE A 229 12.57 -0.32 -1.01
CA ILE A 229 13.78 0.02 -0.25
C ILE A 229 15.00 -0.56 -0.97
N SER A 230 15.94 0.28 -1.40
CA SER A 230 17.23 -0.21 -1.89
C SER A 230 18.05 -0.79 -0.74
N VAL A 231 18.46 -2.06 -0.87
CA VAL A 231 19.32 -2.72 0.10
C VAL A 231 20.67 -2.02 0.21
N ALA A 232 21.18 -1.50 -0.91
CA ALA A 232 22.51 -0.90 -0.99
C ALA A 232 22.56 0.58 -0.60
N THR A 233 21.50 1.36 -0.89
CA THR A 233 21.57 2.83 -0.85
C THR A 233 20.54 3.47 0.09
N ASN A 234 19.51 2.74 0.50
CA ASN A 234 18.50 3.23 1.45
C ASN A 234 18.61 2.54 2.82
N LEU A 235 18.58 1.21 2.84
CA LEU A 235 18.52 0.42 4.07
C LEU A 235 19.59 0.80 5.11
N PRO A 236 20.86 1.03 4.74
CA PRO A 236 21.89 1.41 5.72
C PRO A 236 21.60 2.73 6.46
N ALA A 237 20.81 3.62 5.86
CA ALA A 237 20.47 4.92 6.44
C ALA A 237 19.25 4.87 7.37
N LEU A 238 18.53 3.75 7.43
CA LEU A 238 17.27 3.63 8.19
C LEU A 238 17.48 3.27 9.67
N GLY A 239 18.71 2.99 10.09
CA GLY A 239 19.08 2.76 11.49
C GLY A 239 18.67 1.40 12.06
N MET A 240 18.08 0.52 11.26
CA MET A 240 17.69 -0.84 11.63
C MET A 240 17.98 -1.81 10.47
N PRO A 241 18.37 -3.07 10.77
CA PRO A 241 18.62 -4.08 9.75
C PRO A 241 17.31 -4.60 9.14
N ALA A 242 17.39 -5.29 8.00
CA ALA A 242 16.32 -6.13 7.50
C ALA A 242 16.00 -7.26 8.48
N CYS A 243 14.72 -7.65 8.57
CA CYS A 243 14.34 -8.84 9.32
C CYS A 243 14.77 -10.12 8.59
N THR A 244 15.50 -10.99 9.27
CA THR A 244 16.01 -12.27 8.75
C THR A 244 15.57 -13.47 9.56
N ARG A 245 14.86 -13.25 10.67
CA ARG A 245 14.24 -14.29 11.50
C ARG A 245 12.82 -13.87 11.89
N ALA A 246 11.96 -14.85 12.09
CA ALA A 246 10.56 -14.64 12.41
C ALA A 246 10.34 -13.92 13.76
N ASP A 247 11.23 -14.12 14.73
CA ASP A 247 11.20 -13.58 16.10
C ASP A 247 12.12 -12.38 16.31
N GLN A 248 12.75 -11.88 15.25
CA GLN A 248 13.69 -10.74 15.36
C GLN A 248 12.93 -9.45 15.64
N ALA A 249 13.22 -8.78 16.74
CA ALA A 249 12.81 -7.41 17.00
C ALA A 249 13.88 -6.41 16.52
N GLY A 250 13.51 -5.12 16.41
CA GLY A 250 14.40 -4.04 15.99
C GLY A 250 14.82 -4.15 14.51
N CYS A 251 13.89 -4.55 13.62
CA CYS A 251 14.20 -4.76 12.21
C CYS A 251 13.10 -4.25 11.27
N ILE A 252 13.42 -4.19 9.97
CA ILE A 252 12.55 -3.68 8.90
C ILE A 252 12.04 -4.84 8.05
N LEU A 253 10.73 -4.88 7.82
CA LEU A 253 10.07 -5.73 6.83
C LEU A 253 9.62 -4.87 5.66
N SER A 254 9.78 -5.38 4.43
CA SER A 254 9.31 -4.71 3.22
C SER A 254 8.96 -5.73 2.16
N TRP A 255 7.90 -5.51 1.42
CA TRP A 255 7.52 -6.27 0.24
C TRP A 255 6.63 -5.46 -0.69
N ALA A 256 6.59 -5.85 -1.96
CA ALA A 256 5.64 -5.39 -2.98
C ALA A 256 5.19 -6.61 -3.78
N THR A 257 3.88 -6.83 -3.85
CA THR A 257 3.27 -8.09 -4.27
C THR A 257 2.87 -8.10 -5.74
N PHE A 258 3.24 -9.16 -6.45
CA PHE A 258 2.84 -9.42 -7.84
C PHE A 258 2.35 -10.86 -8.00
N ALA A 259 1.29 -11.05 -8.81
CA ALA A 259 0.96 -12.37 -9.34
C ALA A 259 1.72 -12.64 -10.65
N GLU A 260 1.76 -13.88 -11.08
CA GLU A 260 2.47 -14.31 -12.28
C GLU A 260 1.56 -14.45 -13.51
N PRO A 261 2.02 -14.02 -14.70
CA PRO A 261 3.32 -13.43 -14.97
C PRO A 261 3.41 -11.99 -14.44
N ALA A 262 4.49 -11.66 -13.73
CA ALA A 262 4.70 -10.36 -13.12
C ALA A 262 5.39 -9.38 -14.07
N ASP A 263 4.88 -8.14 -14.15
CA ASP A 263 5.57 -7.04 -14.82
C ASP A 263 5.78 -5.88 -13.83
N PRO A 264 6.95 -5.81 -13.17
CA PRO A 264 7.26 -4.74 -12.22
C PRO A 264 7.82 -3.46 -12.87
N SER A 265 7.78 -3.33 -14.20
CA SER A 265 8.38 -2.22 -14.96
C SER A 265 7.94 -0.84 -14.46
N LEU A 266 6.65 -0.68 -14.09
CA LEU A 266 6.13 0.57 -13.54
C LEU A 266 6.91 1.05 -12.29
N ILE A 267 7.34 0.11 -11.44
CA ILE A 267 8.14 0.41 -10.26
C ILE A 267 9.62 0.57 -10.63
N THR A 268 10.18 -0.41 -11.37
CA THR A 268 11.60 -0.45 -11.66
C THR A 268 12.06 0.71 -12.53
N ASP A 269 11.25 1.16 -13.50
CA ASP A 269 11.57 2.28 -14.37
C ASP A 269 11.70 3.61 -13.62
N THR A 270 10.89 3.79 -12.58
CA THR A 270 10.97 4.97 -11.69
C THR A 270 12.13 4.82 -10.71
N TYR A 271 12.24 3.65 -10.08
CA TYR A 271 13.28 3.34 -9.11
C TYR A 271 14.69 3.54 -9.71
N ASP A 272 14.93 3.04 -10.91
CA ASP A 272 16.23 3.12 -11.59
C ASP A 272 16.65 4.54 -11.99
N LYS A 273 15.71 5.48 -12.03
CA LYS A 273 15.96 6.91 -12.34
C LYS A 273 16.22 7.76 -11.09
N THR A 274 16.14 7.16 -9.91
CA THR A 274 16.26 7.86 -8.64
C THR A 274 17.60 7.55 -7.94
N VAL A 275 17.89 8.32 -6.89
CA VAL A 275 19.03 8.11 -6.02
C VAL A 275 18.59 7.66 -4.63
N GLY A 276 19.44 6.93 -3.93
CA GLY A 276 19.23 6.56 -2.54
C GLY A 276 19.52 7.68 -1.57
N PHE A 277 19.42 7.38 -0.29
CA PHE A 277 19.68 8.35 0.79
C PHE A 277 21.16 8.73 0.92
N ASP A 278 22.03 7.93 0.36
CA ASP A 278 23.48 8.20 0.27
C ASP A 278 23.89 8.96 -1.00
N GLY A 279 22.92 9.38 -1.83
CA GLY A 279 23.12 10.10 -3.09
C GLY A 279 23.56 9.21 -4.26
N ARG A 280 23.77 7.89 -4.05
CA ARG A 280 24.15 6.97 -5.13
C ARG A 280 22.92 6.52 -5.93
N SER A 281 23.13 6.17 -7.20
CA SER A 281 22.08 5.64 -8.06
C SER A 281 21.49 4.35 -7.52
N ARG A 282 20.16 4.22 -7.57
CA ARG A 282 19.44 2.97 -7.29
C ARG A 282 19.43 2.00 -8.46
N LYS A 283 19.86 2.43 -9.64
CA LYS A 283 19.79 1.63 -10.88
C LYS A 283 20.41 0.24 -10.69
N GLY A 284 19.62 -0.79 -10.94
CA GLY A 284 20.04 -2.19 -10.82
C GLY A 284 20.27 -2.69 -9.39
N THR A 285 20.09 -1.85 -8.35
CA THR A 285 20.29 -2.31 -6.96
C THR A 285 19.16 -3.24 -6.50
N PRO A 286 19.45 -4.24 -5.63
CA PRO A 286 18.43 -5.07 -5.04
C PRO A 286 17.44 -4.26 -4.19
N ILE A 287 16.17 -4.65 -4.26
CA ILE A 287 15.09 -4.14 -3.42
C ILE A 287 14.88 -5.10 -2.25
N LEU A 288 14.68 -4.58 -1.06
CA LEU A 288 14.40 -5.39 0.12
C LEU A 288 13.07 -6.12 -0.06
N CYS A 289 13.10 -7.45 0.04
CA CYS A 289 11.92 -8.30 0.07
C CYS A 289 11.95 -9.19 1.31
N THR A 290 10.93 -9.06 2.14
CA THR A 290 10.69 -9.91 3.30
C THR A 290 9.44 -10.73 3.02
N ASN A 291 9.54 -12.06 3.03
CA ASN A 291 8.36 -12.92 2.86
C ASN A 291 7.48 -12.85 4.11
N PRO A 292 6.24 -12.29 4.05
CA PRO A 292 5.37 -12.13 5.21
C PRO A 292 4.85 -13.46 5.76
N LEU A 293 4.85 -14.55 4.97
CA LEU A 293 4.46 -15.88 5.44
C LEU A 293 5.49 -16.49 6.39
N THR A 294 6.75 -16.05 6.31
CA THR A 294 7.87 -16.58 7.11
C THR A 294 8.42 -15.56 8.10
N GLY A 295 7.95 -14.31 8.06
CA GLY A 295 8.51 -13.21 8.83
C GLY A 295 9.99 -12.92 8.50
N GLY A 296 10.44 -13.27 7.29
CA GLY A 296 11.82 -13.10 6.83
C GLY A 296 12.74 -14.30 7.10
N ALA A 297 12.27 -15.36 7.75
CA ALA A 297 13.09 -16.54 8.04
C ALA A 297 13.46 -17.35 6.78
N ALA A 298 12.64 -17.29 5.73
CA ALA A 298 12.89 -17.93 4.44
C ALA A 298 12.30 -17.09 3.29
N PRO A 299 12.94 -17.08 2.11
CA PRO A 299 12.43 -16.33 0.96
C PRO A 299 11.20 -16.97 0.30
N VAL A 300 10.95 -18.26 0.53
CA VAL A 300 9.88 -19.04 -0.11
C VAL A 300 9.01 -19.71 0.95
N ALA A 301 7.69 -19.66 0.74
CA ALA A 301 6.72 -20.39 1.55
C ALA A 301 5.54 -20.87 0.70
N PRO A 302 5.02 -22.10 0.97
CA PRO A 302 3.83 -22.63 0.28
C PRO A 302 2.55 -21.91 0.76
N ALA A 303 1.46 -22.06 0.01
CA ALA A 303 0.17 -21.48 0.36
C ALA A 303 -0.32 -21.93 1.76
N THR A 304 0.01 -23.14 2.20
CA THR A 304 -0.34 -23.65 3.53
C THR A 304 0.24 -22.84 4.70
N ALA A 305 1.27 -22.01 4.44
CA ALA A 305 1.81 -21.07 5.42
C ALA A 305 0.99 -19.75 5.51
N ASN A 306 0.07 -19.51 4.58
CA ASN A 306 -0.83 -18.36 4.63
C ASN A 306 -1.94 -18.61 5.64
N LEU A 307 -1.86 -17.92 6.78
CA LEU A 307 -2.81 -18.04 7.90
C LEU A 307 -4.17 -17.40 7.57
N GLY A 308 -4.21 -16.45 6.62
CA GLY A 308 -5.46 -15.86 6.18
C GLY A 308 -5.28 -14.59 5.34
N THR A 309 -5.84 -14.65 4.16
CA THR A 309 -6.05 -13.51 3.25
C THR A 309 -7.40 -12.89 3.55
N LEU A 310 -7.48 -11.56 3.63
CA LEU A 310 -8.75 -10.84 3.62
C LEU A 310 -9.24 -10.73 2.17
N VAL A 311 -10.35 -11.39 1.87
CA VAL A 311 -11.07 -11.25 0.62
C VAL A 311 -12.26 -10.30 0.85
N PRO A 312 -12.21 -9.08 0.29
CA PRO A 312 -13.25 -8.08 0.55
C PRO A 312 -14.56 -8.43 -0.16
N SER A 313 -15.68 -7.99 0.43
CA SER A 313 -16.97 -7.96 -0.26
C SER A 313 -16.95 -6.91 -1.40
N ALA A 314 -17.85 -7.06 -2.36
CA ALA A 314 -17.92 -6.17 -3.53
C ALA A 314 -18.15 -4.68 -3.16
N ASP A 315 -18.86 -4.44 -2.05
CA ASP A 315 -19.15 -3.11 -1.51
C ASP A 315 -18.07 -2.59 -0.53
N LEU A 316 -17.02 -3.37 -0.28
CA LEU A 316 -15.92 -3.06 0.64
C LEU A 316 -16.35 -2.81 2.11
N THR A 317 -17.56 -3.22 2.49
CA THR A 317 -18.05 -3.05 3.87
C THR A 317 -17.60 -4.16 4.80
N SER A 318 -17.32 -5.34 4.24
CA SER A 318 -16.88 -6.54 4.96
C SER A 318 -15.75 -7.27 4.23
N ALA A 319 -15.18 -8.27 4.88
CA ALA A 319 -14.26 -9.22 4.26
C ALA A 319 -14.35 -10.57 4.98
N THR A 320 -13.96 -11.62 4.26
CA THR A 320 -13.78 -12.97 4.80
C THR A 320 -12.31 -13.32 4.88
N ILE A 321 -11.93 -14.15 5.87
CA ILE A 321 -10.57 -14.70 5.96
C ILE A 321 -10.54 -16.04 5.23
N VAL A 322 -9.59 -16.17 4.29
CA VAL A 322 -9.34 -17.40 3.55
C VAL A 322 -7.92 -17.87 3.82
N ALA A 323 -7.78 -18.95 4.59
CA ALA A 323 -6.48 -19.56 4.87
C ALA A 323 -5.94 -20.30 3.64
N SER A 324 -4.62 -20.45 3.57
CA SER A 324 -3.93 -21.17 2.48
C SER A 324 -4.26 -20.61 1.08
N HIS A 325 -4.52 -19.30 0.98
CA HIS A 325 -5.04 -18.71 -0.24
C HIS A 325 -3.96 -18.48 -1.31
N VAL A 326 -2.78 -18.00 -0.91
CA VAL A 326 -1.64 -17.76 -1.80
C VAL A 326 -0.32 -18.21 -1.19
N PRO A 327 0.61 -18.76 -2.02
CA PRO A 327 2.01 -18.91 -1.63
C PRO A 327 2.71 -17.54 -1.67
N ALA A 328 3.98 -17.49 -1.25
CA ALA A 328 4.78 -16.30 -1.45
C ALA A 328 6.26 -16.65 -1.61
N ARG A 329 6.95 -15.96 -2.54
CA ARG A 329 8.39 -16.04 -2.70
C ARG A 329 8.99 -14.69 -3.08
N CYS A 330 10.10 -14.34 -2.42
CA CYS A 330 10.92 -13.21 -2.82
C CYS A 330 11.82 -13.61 -3.99
N GLU A 331 11.70 -12.95 -5.13
CA GLU A 331 12.42 -13.30 -6.35
C GLU A 331 12.87 -12.07 -7.16
N GLY A 332 13.79 -12.31 -8.08
CA GLY A 332 14.32 -11.28 -8.98
C GLY A 332 15.02 -10.15 -8.21
N ARG A 333 14.62 -8.93 -8.48
CA ARG A 333 15.18 -7.73 -7.83
C ARG A 333 14.63 -7.46 -6.42
N GLY A 334 13.79 -8.33 -5.89
CA GLY A 334 13.18 -8.20 -4.57
C GLY A 334 11.68 -7.89 -4.62
N PHE A 335 10.95 -8.54 -5.51
CA PHE A 335 9.48 -8.53 -5.52
C PHE A 335 8.93 -9.82 -4.89
N LEU A 336 7.76 -9.70 -4.26
CA LEU A 336 7.06 -10.83 -3.67
C LEU A 336 6.08 -11.42 -4.68
N LEU A 337 6.37 -12.62 -5.16
CA LEU A 337 5.54 -13.33 -6.13
C LEU A 337 4.59 -14.29 -5.43
N ILE A 338 3.31 -14.29 -5.81
CA ILE A 338 2.24 -15.08 -5.17
C ILE A 338 1.66 -16.18 -6.07
N GLY A 339 2.35 -16.52 -7.17
CA GLY A 339 1.87 -17.51 -8.14
C GLY A 339 0.74 -16.96 -9.02
N ALA A 340 -0.22 -17.81 -9.36
CA ALA A 340 -1.34 -17.42 -10.22
C ALA A 340 -2.18 -16.29 -9.59
N PRO A 341 -2.81 -15.41 -10.40
CA PRO A 341 -3.64 -14.32 -9.92
C PRO A 341 -4.79 -14.80 -9.05
N PRO A 342 -4.82 -14.47 -7.74
CA PRO A 342 -5.94 -14.80 -6.87
C PRO A 342 -7.14 -13.88 -7.12
N ASN A 343 -8.35 -14.39 -6.91
CA ASN A 343 -9.55 -13.56 -6.94
C ASN A 343 -9.77 -12.88 -5.58
N VAL A 344 -9.28 -11.66 -5.44
CA VAL A 344 -9.43 -10.83 -4.22
C VAL A 344 -10.10 -9.49 -4.51
N GLY A 345 -10.68 -9.32 -5.72
CA GLY A 345 -11.36 -8.09 -6.17
C GLY A 345 -10.67 -7.42 -7.36
N ASN A 346 -11.16 -6.24 -7.75
CA ASN A 346 -10.87 -5.62 -9.05
C ASN A 346 -9.78 -4.53 -9.00
N TYR A 347 -9.10 -4.35 -7.87
CA TYR A 347 -8.12 -3.27 -7.69
C TYR A 347 -6.67 -3.73 -7.96
N VAL A 348 -6.51 -4.63 -8.95
CA VAL A 348 -5.19 -5.08 -9.43
C VAL A 348 -4.65 -4.06 -10.43
N LEU A 349 -3.45 -3.57 -10.18
CA LEU A 349 -2.79 -2.61 -11.06
C LEU A 349 -2.16 -3.32 -12.28
N PRO A 350 -1.82 -2.59 -13.37
CA PRO A 350 -1.15 -3.16 -14.53
C PRO A 350 0.08 -3.99 -14.15
N GLY A 351 0.35 -5.06 -14.91
CA GLY A 351 1.49 -5.95 -14.66
C GLY A 351 1.24 -7.00 -13.59
N ASN A 352 -0.01 -7.35 -13.30
CA ASN A 352 -0.41 -8.23 -12.20
C ASN A 352 0.11 -7.74 -10.85
N ASN A 353 0.10 -6.42 -10.66
CA ASN A 353 0.58 -5.77 -9.46
C ASN A 353 -0.55 -5.72 -8.41
N TYR A 354 -0.40 -6.49 -7.34
CA TYR A 354 -1.33 -6.61 -6.22
C TYR A 354 -1.07 -5.58 -5.10
N HIS A 355 -0.46 -4.47 -5.43
CA HIS A 355 -0.09 -3.41 -4.50
C HIS A 355 -1.20 -3.01 -3.51
N VAL A 356 -2.44 -2.84 -3.99
CA VAL A 356 -3.59 -2.49 -3.13
C VAL A 356 -3.85 -3.56 -2.06
N TYR A 357 -3.47 -4.80 -2.33
CA TYR A 357 -3.69 -5.97 -1.48
C TYR A 357 -2.45 -6.43 -0.70
N ASP A 358 -1.34 -5.69 -0.72
CA ASP A 358 -0.08 -6.07 -0.07
C ASP A 358 -0.26 -6.53 1.39
N TYR A 359 -1.09 -5.85 2.17
CA TYR A 359 -1.42 -6.27 3.54
C TYR A 359 -2.53 -7.33 3.58
N SER A 360 -3.59 -7.14 2.80
CA SER A 360 -4.79 -7.99 2.85
C SER A 360 -4.49 -9.45 2.49
N LEU A 361 -3.58 -9.68 1.53
CA LEU A 361 -3.15 -11.02 1.14
C LEU A 361 -2.51 -11.82 2.29
N PHE A 362 -1.93 -11.12 3.25
CA PHE A 362 -1.17 -11.71 4.36
C PHE A 362 -1.66 -11.23 5.73
N TRP A 363 -2.92 -10.77 5.82
CA TRP A 363 -3.45 -10.07 6.99
C TRP A 363 -3.23 -10.85 8.30
N ALA A 364 -3.58 -12.14 8.33
CA ALA A 364 -3.41 -12.96 9.53
C ALA A 364 -1.94 -13.28 9.84
N ASN A 365 -1.09 -13.38 8.80
CA ASN A 365 0.35 -13.56 8.99
C ASN A 365 1.01 -12.30 9.56
N VAL A 366 0.63 -11.11 9.07
CA VAL A 366 1.13 -9.83 9.61
C VAL A 366 0.73 -9.66 11.07
N ARG A 367 -0.50 -10.03 11.42
CA ARG A 367 -0.99 -10.02 12.81
C ARG A 367 -0.12 -10.91 13.70
N ALA A 368 0.01 -12.18 13.36
CA ALA A 368 0.81 -13.15 14.12
C ALA A 368 2.30 -12.76 14.17
N ASP A 369 2.82 -12.13 13.10
CA ASP A 369 4.19 -11.64 13.05
C ASP A 369 4.42 -10.47 14.02
N ALA A 370 3.51 -9.50 14.07
CA ALA A 370 3.59 -8.36 14.97
C ALA A 370 3.56 -8.78 16.45
N GLU A 371 2.68 -9.71 16.81
CA GLU A 371 2.58 -10.27 18.16
C GLU A 371 3.85 -11.03 18.55
N ARG A 372 4.35 -11.89 17.67
CA ARG A 372 5.56 -12.68 17.91
C ARG A 372 6.78 -11.78 18.13
N ARG A 373 6.95 -10.71 17.33
CA ARG A 373 8.05 -9.75 17.49
C ARG A 373 7.91 -8.93 18.77
N LEU A 374 6.68 -8.56 19.14
CA LEU A 374 6.41 -7.89 20.41
C LEU A 374 6.77 -8.78 21.59
N ALA A 375 6.42 -10.06 21.55
CA ALA A 375 6.77 -11.03 22.58
C ALA A 375 8.30 -11.28 22.71
N ALA A 376 9.02 -11.15 21.60
CA ALA A 376 10.49 -11.30 21.57
C ALA A 376 11.26 -10.01 21.91
N TRP A 377 10.58 -8.86 21.88
CA TRP A 377 11.18 -7.57 22.22
C TRP A 377 11.45 -7.48 23.73
N LYS A 378 12.68 -7.00 24.09
CA LYS A 378 13.16 -6.93 25.48
C LYS A 378 13.67 -5.54 25.81
#